data_572e8bafe86362a766297f741d206f54
#
_entry.id   572e8bafe86362a766297f741d206f54
#
_cell.length_a   1.000
_cell.length_b   1.000
_cell.length_c   1.000
_cell.angle_alpha   90.00
_cell.angle_beta   90.00
_cell.angle_gamma   90.00
#
_symmetry.space_group_name_H-M   'P 1'
#
loop_
_entity.id
_entity.type
_entity.pdbx_description
1 polymer ?
#
loop_
_entity_poly.entity_id
_entity_poly.type
_entity_poly.pdbx_seq_one_letter_code
_entity_poly.pdbx_strand_id
1 'polypeptide(L)'
;MKNYIKSFIGLFFIFVTVFASQPNGKYCGNVLGNEVDINFDATKNLSNISADIFGQQSNCDNEKYIYHPQNSSIAMSNDPNDCLNVVLKKYNLCPCPPQIKYNSQKNSMYVNTDMGDITLNSC
;
A
#
# COMPACT_ATOMS: atom_id res chain seq x y z
N MET A 1 -46.51 -14.58 6.18
CA MET A 1 -46.11 -13.36 5.48
C MET A 1 -45.11 -12.50 6.24
N LYS A 2 -45.26 -12.30 7.53
CA LYS A 2 -44.29 -11.49 8.31
C LYS A 2 -42.89 -12.08 8.40
N ASN A 3 -42.71 -13.40 8.24
CA ASN A 3 -41.41 -14.06 8.33
C ASN A 3 -40.53 -13.89 7.08
N TYR A 4 -41.11 -13.63 5.93
CA TYR A 4 -40.39 -13.43 4.68
C TYR A 4 -39.67 -12.11 4.60
N ILE A 5 -40.25 -11.06 5.18
CA ILE A 5 -39.66 -9.71 5.18
C ILE A 5 -38.46 -9.64 6.11
N LYS A 6 -38.46 -10.37 7.23
CA LYS A 6 -37.32 -10.42 8.16
C LYS A 6 -36.11 -11.15 7.56
N SER A 7 -36.32 -12.21 6.82
CA SER A 7 -35.25 -12.93 6.12
C SER A 7 -34.60 -12.09 5.03
N PHE A 8 -35.39 -11.28 4.33
CA PHE A 8 -34.88 -10.43 3.26
C PHE A 8 -34.00 -9.29 3.80
N ILE A 9 -34.36 -8.70 4.91
CA ILE A 9 -33.58 -7.64 5.57
C ILE A 9 -32.25 -8.19 6.11
N GLY A 10 -32.24 -9.41 6.67
CA GLY A 10 -31.03 -10.05 7.14
C GLY A 10 -30.02 -10.31 6.03
N LEU A 11 -30.49 -10.74 4.86
CA LEU A 11 -29.64 -10.95 3.68
C LEU A 11 -29.04 -9.64 3.15
N PHE A 12 -29.76 -8.55 3.21
CA PHE A 12 -29.27 -7.25 2.77
C PHE A 12 -28.13 -6.74 3.67
N PHE A 13 -28.19 -6.94 4.97
CA PHE A 13 -27.13 -6.54 5.90
C PHE A 13 -25.85 -7.31 5.72
N ILE A 14 -25.92 -8.61 5.38
CA ILE A 14 -24.73 -9.43 5.12
C ILE A 14 -24.01 -8.94 3.86
N PHE A 15 -24.72 -8.42 2.87
CA PHE A 15 -24.12 -7.93 1.62
C PHE A 15 -23.29 -6.65 1.82
N VAL A 16 -23.65 -5.78 2.77
CA VAL A 16 -22.98 -4.50 3.02
C VAL A 16 -21.63 -4.67 3.74
N THR A 17 -21.41 -5.82 4.43
CA THR A 17 -20.19 -6.06 5.21
C THR A 17 -19.04 -6.70 4.43
N VAL A 18 -19.23 -6.98 3.13
CA VAL A 18 -18.25 -7.73 2.31
C VAL A 18 -17.20 -6.84 1.62
N PHE A 19 -17.37 -5.53 1.63
CA PHE A 19 -16.43 -4.62 0.98
C PHE A 19 -15.27 -4.28 1.93
N ALA A 20 -14.15 -5.02 1.79
CA ALA A 20 -12.90 -4.64 2.44
C ALA A 20 -12.33 -3.40 1.77
N SER A 21 -11.90 -2.42 2.57
CA SER A 21 -11.21 -1.26 2.05
C SER A 21 -9.82 -1.67 1.53
N GLN A 22 -9.40 -1.06 0.43
CA GLN A 22 -8.08 -1.24 -0.15
C GLN A 22 -7.28 0.06 0.00
N PRO A 23 -5.94 0.01 -0.09
CA PRO A 23 -5.15 1.23 -0.03
C PRO A 23 -5.51 2.14 -1.19
N ASN A 24 -5.74 3.41 -0.88
CA ASN A 24 -6.03 4.44 -1.88
C ASN A 24 -5.64 5.81 -1.32
N GLY A 25 -5.11 6.68 -2.18
CA GLY A 25 -4.63 7.98 -1.76
C GLY A 25 -3.19 7.95 -1.26
N LYS A 26 -2.81 8.97 -0.49
CA LYS A 26 -1.43 9.23 -0.11
C LYS A 26 -1.11 8.72 1.30
N TYR A 27 0.05 8.09 1.44
CA TYR A 27 0.59 7.58 2.70
C TYR A 27 2.01 8.11 2.88
N CYS A 28 2.31 8.63 4.05
CA CYS A 28 3.56 9.32 4.35
C CYS A 28 4.23 8.74 5.57
N GLY A 29 5.56 8.69 5.55
CA GLY A 29 6.38 8.28 6.68
C GLY A 29 7.72 9.00 6.69
N ASN A 30 8.37 8.96 7.85
CA ASN A 30 9.70 9.52 8.04
C ASN A 30 10.56 8.50 8.79
N VAL A 31 11.74 8.20 8.24
CA VAL A 31 12.68 7.27 8.84
C VAL A 31 14.04 7.95 8.92
N LEU A 32 14.50 8.23 10.13
CA LEU A 32 15.81 8.85 10.37
C LEU A 32 16.02 10.13 9.54
N GLY A 33 14.97 10.97 9.44
CA GLY A 33 15.00 12.20 8.66
C GLY A 33 14.76 12.04 7.17
N ASN A 34 14.59 10.79 6.68
CA ASN A 34 14.26 10.52 5.29
C ASN A 34 12.74 10.45 5.13
N GLU A 35 12.18 11.27 4.26
CA GLU A 35 10.75 11.32 4.00
C GLU A 35 10.40 10.40 2.83
N VAL A 36 9.35 9.61 3.00
CA VAL A 36 8.82 8.71 1.97
C VAL A 36 7.32 8.93 1.87
N ASP A 37 6.81 9.06 0.66
CA ASP A 37 5.38 9.01 0.42
C ASP A 37 5.04 8.13 -0.78
N ILE A 38 3.87 7.51 -0.70
CA ILE A 38 3.32 6.69 -1.78
C ILE A 38 1.88 7.12 -1.99
N ASN A 39 1.54 7.45 -3.22
CA ASN A 39 0.18 7.80 -3.60
C ASN A 39 -0.41 6.71 -4.49
N PHE A 40 -1.44 6.03 -3.99
CA PHE A 40 -2.10 4.93 -4.69
C PHE A 40 -3.33 5.41 -5.44
N ASP A 41 -3.44 5.03 -6.70
CA ASP A 41 -4.67 5.15 -7.49
C ASP A 41 -5.27 3.76 -7.64
N ALA A 42 -6.26 3.46 -6.79
CA ALA A 42 -6.89 2.14 -6.76
C ALA A 42 -7.69 1.82 -8.03
N THR A 43 -8.13 2.84 -8.76
CA THR A 43 -8.89 2.63 -10.02
C THR A 43 -7.99 2.17 -11.16
N LYS A 44 -6.71 2.54 -11.14
CA LYS A 44 -5.74 2.20 -12.19
C LYS A 44 -4.73 1.15 -11.74
N ASN A 45 -4.68 0.81 -10.46
CA ASN A 45 -3.65 -0.04 -9.84
C ASN A 45 -2.23 0.49 -10.12
N LEU A 46 -2.08 1.80 -10.04
CA LEU A 46 -0.81 2.51 -10.20
C LEU A 46 -0.51 3.31 -8.94
N SER A 47 0.77 3.46 -8.65
CA SER A 47 1.24 4.27 -7.53
C SER A 47 2.36 5.19 -7.96
N ASN A 48 2.44 6.35 -7.31
CA ASN A 48 3.54 7.29 -7.44
C ASN A 48 4.30 7.33 -6.11
N ILE A 49 5.61 7.11 -6.18
CA ILE A 49 6.45 7.02 -5.00
C ILE A 49 7.44 8.16 -5.03
N SER A 50 7.53 8.88 -3.92
CA SER A 50 8.50 9.96 -3.74
C SER A 50 9.28 9.72 -2.46
N ALA A 51 10.58 9.87 -2.51
CA ALA A 51 11.43 9.68 -1.36
C ALA A 51 12.55 10.73 -1.34
N ASP A 52 12.77 11.32 -0.17
CA ASP A 52 13.93 12.16 0.10
C ASP A 52 14.89 11.31 0.96
N ILE A 53 15.93 10.78 0.33
CA ILE A 53 16.88 9.88 0.97
C ILE A 53 18.24 10.56 1.03
N PHE A 54 18.72 10.83 2.24
CA PHE A 54 20.00 11.51 2.48
C PHE A 54 20.11 12.85 1.72
N GLY A 55 19.00 13.61 1.67
CA GLY A 55 18.93 14.88 0.97
C GLY A 55 18.78 14.80 -0.54
N GLN A 56 18.63 13.59 -1.09
CA GLN A 56 18.43 13.37 -2.52
C GLN A 56 16.99 12.95 -2.80
N GLN A 57 16.32 13.67 -3.68
CA GLN A 57 14.96 13.38 -4.10
C GLN A 57 14.95 12.29 -5.16
N SER A 58 14.12 11.27 -4.94
CA SER A 58 13.87 10.19 -5.90
C SER A 58 12.37 10.06 -6.13
N ASN A 59 11.96 9.97 -7.39
CA ASN A 59 10.56 9.83 -7.78
C ASN A 59 10.40 8.65 -8.72
N CYS A 60 9.40 7.81 -8.44
CA CYS A 60 8.99 6.72 -9.32
C CYS A 60 7.51 6.85 -9.61
N ASP A 61 7.18 7.18 -10.85
CA ASP A 61 5.81 7.42 -11.28
C ASP A 61 5.23 6.18 -11.97
N ASN A 62 3.91 6.00 -11.82
CA ASN A 62 3.15 4.94 -12.49
C ASN A 62 3.68 3.53 -12.18
N GLU A 63 4.08 3.30 -10.94
CA GLU A 63 4.49 1.99 -10.46
C GLU A 63 3.29 1.06 -10.33
N LYS A 64 3.31 -0.06 -11.02
CA LYS A 64 2.24 -1.05 -10.96
C LYS A 64 2.29 -1.79 -9.62
N TYR A 65 1.11 -2.06 -9.05
CA TYR A 65 1.00 -2.86 -7.84
C TYR A 65 -0.24 -3.75 -7.91
N ILE A 66 -0.23 -4.80 -7.10
CA ILE A 66 -1.38 -5.69 -6.90
C ILE A 66 -1.65 -5.76 -5.39
N TYR A 67 -2.88 -5.45 -4.99
CA TYR A 67 -3.30 -5.64 -3.61
C TYR A 67 -3.95 -7.02 -3.44
N HIS A 68 -3.49 -7.78 -2.45
CA HIS A 68 -4.02 -9.09 -2.09
C HIS A 68 -4.81 -8.96 -0.78
N PRO A 69 -6.15 -8.87 -0.83
CA PRO A 69 -6.95 -8.69 0.38
C PRO A 69 -6.91 -9.88 1.34
N GLN A 70 -6.59 -11.09 0.85
CA GLN A 70 -6.55 -12.30 1.67
C GLN A 70 -5.49 -12.23 2.77
N ASN A 71 -4.36 -11.61 2.51
CA ASN A 71 -3.26 -11.44 3.46
C ASN A 71 -2.84 -10.00 3.67
N SER A 72 -3.60 -9.04 3.13
CA SER A 72 -3.35 -7.60 3.25
C SER A 72 -2.00 -7.16 2.71
N SER A 73 -1.48 -7.86 1.68
CA SER A 73 -0.19 -7.53 1.09
C SER A 73 -0.33 -6.73 -0.20
N ILE A 74 0.64 -5.86 -0.44
CA ILE A 74 0.77 -5.09 -1.67
C ILE A 74 2.02 -5.59 -2.39
N ALA A 75 1.84 -6.17 -3.59
CA ALA A 75 2.93 -6.69 -4.39
C ALA A 75 3.36 -5.65 -5.42
N MET A 76 4.63 -5.30 -5.40
CA MET A 76 5.26 -4.42 -6.38
C MET A 76 5.96 -5.25 -7.46
N SER A 77 6.41 -4.61 -8.54
CA SER A 77 7.09 -5.30 -9.65
C SER A 77 8.36 -6.02 -9.23
N ASN A 78 8.60 -7.21 -9.77
CA ASN A 78 9.83 -7.98 -9.58
C ASN A 78 10.94 -7.61 -10.56
N ASP A 79 10.65 -6.73 -11.52
CA ASP A 79 11.64 -6.35 -12.52
C ASP A 79 12.79 -5.57 -11.87
N PRO A 80 14.05 -6.06 -11.94
CA PRO A 80 15.17 -5.35 -11.34
C PRO A 80 15.45 -3.98 -11.99
N ASN A 81 14.94 -3.75 -13.19
CA ASN A 81 15.09 -2.47 -13.88
C ASN A 81 13.94 -1.50 -13.60
N ASP A 82 12.93 -1.92 -12.85
CA ASP A 82 11.85 -1.04 -12.43
C ASP A 82 12.38 0.05 -11.50
N CYS A 83 11.84 1.26 -11.63
CA CYS A 83 12.31 2.44 -10.92
C CYS A 83 12.45 2.22 -9.41
N LEU A 84 11.44 1.65 -8.76
CA LEU A 84 11.47 1.40 -7.32
C LEU A 84 12.64 0.48 -6.93
N ASN A 85 12.83 -0.63 -7.65
CA ASN A 85 13.89 -1.58 -7.36
C ASN A 85 15.27 -1.00 -7.60
N VAL A 86 15.44 -0.17 -8.64
CA VAL A 86 16.68 0.54 -8.91
C VAL A 86 17.02 1.51 -7.77
N VAL A 87 16.05 2.28 -7.29
CA VAL A 87 16.24 3.25 -6.21
C VAL A 87 16.60 2.52 -4.90
N LEU A 88 15.85 1.49 -4.54
CA LEU A 88 16.09 0.74 -3.31
C LEU A 88 17.47 0.08 -3.31
N LYS A 89 17.88 -0.46 -4.44
CA LYS A 89 19.20 -1.08 -4.59
C LYS A 89 20.32 -0.05 -4.47
N LYS A 90 20.14 1.13 -5.06
CA LYS A 90 21.12 2.22 -5.00
C LYS A 90 21.44 2.63 -3.56
N TYR A 91 20.42 2.64 -2.68
CA TYR A 91 20.57 3.05 -1.28
C TYR A 91 20.71 1.88 -0.31
N ASN A 92 20.89 0.65 -0.81
CA ASN A 92 20.98 -0.57 0.02
C ASN A 92 19.76 -0.77 0.93
N LEU A 93 18.57 -0.51 0.39
CA LEU A 93 17.30 -0.61 1.12
C LEU A 93 16.47 -1.82 0.68
N CYS A 94 17.05 -2.79 -0.01
CA CYS A 94 16.35 -4.03 -0.35
C CYS A 94 15.86 -4.74 0.93
N PRO A 95 14.84 -5.61 0.87
CA PRO A 95 14.45 -6.46 -0.27
C PRO A 95 13.86 -5.68 -1.44
N CYS A 96 14.16 -6.13 -2.65
CA CYS A 96 13.72 -5.53 -3.91
C CYS A 96 12.97 -6.57 -4.74
N PRO A 97 11.64 -6.52 -4.86
CA PRO A 97 10.75 -5.48 -4.35
C PRO A 97 10.54 -5.57 -2.83
N PRO A 98 10.15 -4.48 -2.18
CA PRO A 98 9.90 -4.49 -0.75
C PRO A 98 8.62 -5.26 -0.42
N GLN A 99 8.56 -5.85 0.77
CA GLN A 99 7.34 -6.43 1.31
C GLN A 99 6.51 -5.33 1.97
N ILE A 100 5.27 -5.17 1.50
CA ILE A 100 4.37 -4.13 1.99
C ILE A 100 3.11 -4.78 2.53
N LYS A 101 2.71 -4.42 3.75
CA LYS A 101 1.46 -4.85 4.39
C LYS A 101 0.58 -3.64 4.65
N TYR A 102 -0.71 -3.80 4.38
CA TYR A 102 -1.71 -2.75 4.60
C TYR A 102 -2.60 -3.09 5.79
N ASN A 103 -2.77 -2.12 6.70
CA ASN A 103 -3.72 -2.22 7.81
C ASN A 103 -4.92 -1.34 7.50
N SER A 104 -6.05 -1.96 7.12
CA SER A 104 -7.26 -1.23 6.73
C SER A 104 -7.93 -0.51 7.90
N GLN A 105 -7.80 -1.04 9.12
CA GLN A 105 -8.41 -0.43 10.31
C GLN A 105 -7.74 0.90 10.68
N LYS A 106 -6.43 0.98 10.55
CA LYS A 106 -5.63 2.18 10.84
C LYS A 106 -5.37 3.02 9.60
N ASN A 107 -5.74 2.53 8.42
CA ASN A 107 -5.41 3.15 7.13
C ASN A 107 -3.91 3.49 7.06
N SER A 108 -3.09 2.51 7.36
CA SER A 108 -1.63 2.63 7.38
C SER A 108 -0.99 1.41 6.71
N MET A 109 0.27 1.51 6.39
CA MET A 109 1.01 0.40 5.82
C MET A 109 2.41 0.28 6.42
N TYR A 110 2.94 -0.94 6.34
CA TYR A 110 4.26 -1.29 6.84
C TYR A 110 5.11 -1.74 5.66
N VAL A 111 6.25 -1.11 5.48
CA VAL A 111 7.21 -1.44 4.43
C VAL A 111 8.43 -2.07 5.08
N ASN A 112 8.75 -3.31 4.73
CA ASN A 112 9.93 -4.00 5.24
C ASN A 112 11.15 -3.61 4.42
N THR A 113 12.18 -3.12 5.10
CA THR A 113 13.48 -2.79 4.50
C THR A 113 14.61 -3.37 5.33
N ASP A 114 15.83 -3.38 4.79
CA ASP A 114 17.02 -3.81 5.54
C ASP A 114 17.30 -2.96 6.77
N MET A 115 16.77 -1.74 6.82
CA MET A 115 16.87 -0.86 7.99
C MET A 115 15.74 -1.05 9.00
N GLY A 116 14.87 -2.06 8.79
CA GLY A 116 13.70 -2.33 9.60
C GLY A 116 12.39 -1.95 8.92
N ASP A 117 11.30 -2.04 9.66
CA ASP A 117 9.97 -1.72 9.15
C ASP A 117 9.71 -0.23 9.20
N ILE A 118 9.22 0.31 8.08
CA ILE A 118 8.79 1.70 7.96
C ILE A 118 7.28 1.73 8.00
N THR A 119 6.71 2.58 8.85
CA THR A 119 5.26 2.79 8.91
C THR A 119 4.89 4.03 8.10
N LEU A 120 3.97 3.87 7.16
CA LEU A 120 3.40 4.98 6.39
C LEU A 120 1.94 5.15 6.80
N ASN A 121 1.57 6.34 7.21
CA ASN A 121 0.21 6.68 7.61
C ASN A 121 -0.45 7.54 6.53
N SER A 122 -1.78 7.44 6.44
CA SER A 122 -2.56 8.31 5.56
C SER A 122 -2.28 9.78 5.89
N CYS A 123 -2.02 10.56 4.87
CA CYS A 123 -1.62 11.96 5.05
C CYS A 123 -2.33 12.94 4.09
#